data_e9cc56c963746d70c68dd2723ae2d28f
#
_entry.id   e9cc56c963746d70c68dd2723ae2d28f
#
_cell.length_a   1.000
_cell.length_b   1.000
_cell.length_c   1.000
_cell.angle_alpha   90.00
_cell.angle_beta   90.00
_cell.angle_gamma   90.00
#
_symmetry.space_group_name_H-M   'P 1'
#
loop_
_entity.id
_entity.type
_entity.pdbx_description
1 polymer ?
#
loop_
_entity_poly.entity_id
_entity_poly.type
_entity_poly.pdbx_seq_one_letter_code
_entity_poly.pdbx_strand_id
1 'polypeptide(L)'
;MNNFRENCVRDLKRLFHLLYTLTYFVSLVPLKIYDILHGTEFSGIDNSEDKDGRYTYYPSPVFSFPRLRRYIRRNMQNGRGSSVLDIGCGKGFVLLFFSGLSFDKVAGIEYDEKLCRIAKRNLRKTSGKVKVYRADAADFPLYENFDTFYLYNPFDEKILEKCIDQILASLRKCPRKLTVFYCNPVYGDVLMNKGFKEEAHFYYKTTIYTLRGEE
;
A
#
# COMPACT_ATOMS: atom_id res chain seq x y z
N MET A 1 19.89 15.71 -35.93
CA MET A 1 20.43 15.37 -34.57
C MET A 1 19.37 15.24 -33.49
N ASN A 2 18.28 16.03 -33.47
CA ASN A 2 17.22 15.93 -32.44
C ASN A 2 16.46 14.58 -32.47
N ASN A 3 16.02 14.11 -33.64
CA ASN A 3 15.27 12.85 -33.76
C ASN A 3 16.02 11.61 -33.25
N PHE A 4 17.34 11.56 -33.38
CA PHE A 4 18.15 10.44 -32.88
C PHE A 4 18.18 10.43 -31.34
N ARG A 5 18.37 11.59 -30.70
CA ARG A 5 18.34 11.71 -29.23
C ARG A 5 16.96 11.35 -28.65
N GLU A 6 15.89 11.82 -29.27
CA GLU A 6 14.53 11.51 -28.84
C GLU A 6 14.19 10.01 -28.96
N ASN A 7 14.62 9.37 -30.06
CA ASN A 7 14.47 7.94 -30.25
C ASN A 7 15.27 7.15 -29.20
N CYS A 8 16.52 7.53 -28.96
CA CYS A 8 17.37 6.88 -27.95
C CYS A 8 16.77 6.99 -26.53
N VAL A 9 16.25 8.16 -26.17
CA VAL A 9 15.58 8.38 -24.86
C VAL A 9 14.31 7.54 -24.76
N ARG A 10 13.52 7.44 -25.84
CA ARG A 10 12.31 6.63 -25.88
C ARG A 10 12.63 5.14 -25.73
N ASP A 11 13.65 4.65 -26.43
CA ASP A 11 14.05 3.24 -26.36
C ASP A 11 14.65 2.89 -25.00
N LEU A 12 15.40 3.80 -24.40
CA LEU A 12 15.91 3.68 -23.04
C LEU A 12 14.76 3.60 -22.02
N LYS A 13 13.73 4.45 -22.13
CA LYS A 13 12.54 4.40 -21.29
C LYS A 13 11.78 3.07 -21.44
N ARG A 14 11.65 2.56 -22.67
CA ARG A 14 11.05 1.24 -22.95
C ARG A 14 11.84 0.11 -22.30
N LEU A 15 13.17 0.14 -22.42
CA LEU A 15 14.04 -0.86 -21.78
C LEU A 15 13.91 -0.82 -20.26
N PHE A 16 13.93 0.38 -19.65
CA PHE A 16 13.70 0.51 -18.20
C PHE A 16 12.34 0.00 -17.77
N HIS A 17 11.29 0.27 -18.56
CA HIS A 17 9.95 -0.25 -18.27
C HIS A 17 9.91 -1.79 -18.35
N LEU A 18 10.53 -2.37 -19.37
CA LEU A 18 10.62 -3.83 -19.53
C LEU A 18 11.39 -4.48 -18.37
N LEU A 19 12.53 -3.93 -17.99
CA LEU A 19 13.32 -4.41 -16.85
C LEU A 19 12.55 -4.28 -15.54
N TYR A 20 11.84 -3.17 -15.33
CA TYR A 20 10.99 -2.99 -14.16
C TYR A 20 9.87 -4.04 -14.12
N THR A 21 9.19 -4.27 -15.24
CA THR A 21 8.14 -5.28 -15.36
C THR A 21 8.67 -6.69 -15.08
N LEU A 22 9.84 -7.02 -15.64
CA LEU A 22 10.49 -8.31 -15.39
C LEU A 22 10.85 -8.48 -13.91
N THR A 23 11.47 -7.47 -13.29
CA THR A 23 11.80 -7.52 -11.86
C THR A 23 10.56 -7.59 -10.97
N TYR A 24 9.45 -6.96 -11.37
CA TYR A 24 8.17 -7.11 -10.68
C TYR A 24 7.70 -8.55 -10.69
N PHE A 25 7.60 -9.21 -11.86
CA PHE A 25 7.17 -10.61 -11.95
C PHE A 25 8.11 -11.56 -11.21
N VAL A 26 9.42 -11.37 -11.30
CA VAL A 26 10.40 -12.14 -10.52
C VAL A 26 10.15 -11.96 -9.02
N SER A 27 9.75 -10.77 -8.58
CA SER A 27 9.44 -10.51 -7.18
C SER A 27 8.24 -11.30 -6.65
N LEU A 28 7.36 -11.77 -7.52
CA LEU A 28 6.19 -12.56 -7.14
C LEU A 28 6.49 -14.06 -6.97
N VAL A 29 7.64 -14.54 -7.46
CA VAL A 29 8.00 -15.97 -7.35
C VAL A 29 8.01 -16.47 -5.90
N PRO A 30 8.66 -15.77 -4.93
CA PRO A 30 8.58 -16.18 -3.54
C PRO A 30 7.16 -16.21 -2.98
N LEU A 31 6.32 -15.27 -3.42
CA LEU A 31 4.91 -15.22 -3.02
C LEU A 31 4.11 -16.39 -3.59
N LYS A 32 4.41 -16.79 -4.83
CA LYS A 32 3.79 -17.96 -5.45
C LYS A 32 4.19 -19.27 -4.75
N ILE A 33 5.45 -19.39 -4.37
CA ILE A 33 5.94 -20.52 -3.57
C ILE A 33 5.22 -20.54 -2.21
N TYR A 34 5.11 -19.37 -1.56
CA TYR A 34 4.38 -19.25 -0.30
C TYR A 34 2.92 -19.71 -0.44
N ASP A 35 2.23 -19.30 -1.51
CA ASP A 35 0.84 -19.70 -1.78
C ASP A 35 0.69 -21.21 -1.89
N ILE A 36 1.60 -21.88 -2.63
CA ILE A 36 1.59 -23.34 -2.80
C ILE A 36 1.79 -24.05 -1.44
N LEU A 37 2.75 -23.60 -0.65
CA LEU A 37 3.09 -24.22 0.63
C LEU A 37 2.02 -24.02 1.71
N HIS A 38 1.26 -22.93 1.65
CA HIS A 38 0.30 -22.55 2.71
C HIS A 38 -1.16 -22.65 2.29
N GLY A 39 -1.44 -22.95 1.02
CA GLY A 39 -2.80 -23.00 0.48
C GLY A 39 -3.46 -21.61 0.45
N THR A 40 -2.68 -20.58 0.15
CA THR A 40 -3.14 -19.19 0.03
C THR A 40 -3.22 -18.74 -1.43
N GLU A 41 -3.69 -17.53 -1.67
CA GLU A 41 -3.87 -16.97 -3.03
C GLU A 41 -3.45 -15.50 -3.08
N PHE A 42 -2.25 -15.16 -2.56
CA PHE A 42 -1.77 -13.79 -2.57
C PHE A 42 -1.24 -13.35 -3.93
N SER A 43 -0.54 -14.24 -4.66
CA SER A 43 0.23 -13.92 -5.87
C SER A 43 -0.61 -13.75 -7.13
N GLY A 44 -1.85 -14.19 -7.13
CA GLY A 44 -2.71 -14.15 -8.32
C GLY A 44 -3.14 -12.72 -8.64
N ILE A 45 -2.87 -12.26 -9.87
CA ILE A 45 -3.44 -11.00 -10.40
C ILE A 45 -4.93 -11.23 -10.66
N ASP A 46 -5.77 -10.26 -10.33
CA ASP A 46 -7.17 -10.28 -10.75
C ASP A 46 -7.28 -9.57 -12.10
N ASN A 47 -7.87 -10.22 -13.09
CA ASN A 47 -8.08 -9.66 -14.42
C ASN A 47 -9.42 -8.92 -14.53
N SER A 48 -10.01 -8.49 -13.42
CA SER A 48 -11.18 -7.61 -13.45
C SER A 48 -10.79 -6.27 -14.08
N GLU A 49 -11.72 -5.66 -14.82
CA GLU A 49 -11.51 -4.31 -15.34
C GLU A 49 -11.52 -3.28 -14.21
N ASP A 50 -10.78 -2.18 -14.40
CA ASP A 50 -10.84 -1.04 -13.52
C ASP A 50 -12.27 -0.48 -13.47
N LYS A 51 -12.80 -0.25 -12.27
CA LYS A 51 -14.17 0.20 -12.06
C LYS A 51 -14.22 1.45 -11.19
N ASP A 52 -14.95 2.45 -11.64
CA ASP A 52 -15.24 3.64 -10.85
C ASP A 52 -14.00 4.29 -10.23
N GLY A 53 -12.90 4.37 -10.99
CA GLY A 53 -11.63 4.93 -10.53
C GLY A 53 -10.81 4.03 -9.59
N ARG A 54 -11.20 2.77 -9.42
CA ARG A 54 -10.47 1.75 -8.64
C ARG A 54 -9.74 0.81 -9.58
N TYR A 55 -8.47 0.55 -9.26
CA TYR A 55 -7.60 -0.24 -10.13
C TYR A 55 -7.69 -1.73 -9.82
N THR A 56 -7.47 -2.51 -10.87
CA THR A 56 -7.30 -3.96 -10.81
C THR A 56 -6.26 -4.37 -9.77
N TYR A 57 -6.50 -5.47 -9.07
CA TYR A 57 -5.59 -5.98 -8.06
C TYR A 57 -4.27 -6.47 -8.65
N TYR A 58 -3.20 -5.87 -8.18
CA TYR A 58 -1.83 -6.34 -8.35
C TYR A 58 -1.18 -6.56 -6.97
N PRO A 59 -0.50 -7.69 -6.70
CA PRO A 59 0.24 -7.88 -5.46
C PRO A 59 1.34 -6.82 -5.31
N SER A 60 1.55 -6.33 -4.09
CA SER A 60 2.67 -5.42 -3.81
C SER A 60 4.01 -6.11 -4.06
N PRO A 61 5.02 -5.40 -4.65
CA PRO A 61 6.33 -5.99 -4.95
C PRO A 61 7.03 -6.50 -3.70
N VAL A 62 7.31 -7.81 -3.63
CA VAL A 62 7.88 -8.46 -2.43
C VAL A 62 9.25 -7.86 -2.06
N PHE A 63 10.03 -7.43 -3.03
CA PHE A 63 11.36 -6.84 -2.80
C PHE A 63 11.36 -5.49 -2.09
N SER A 64 10.21 -4.80 -1.99
CA SER A 64 10.09 -3.56 -1.23
C SER A 64 10.09 -3.79 0.29
N PHE A 65 9.62 -4.95 0.75
CA PHE A 65 9.38 -5.23 2.17
C PHE A 65 10.62 -5.32 3.05
N PRO A 66 11.79 -5.84 2.63
CA PRO A 66 12.99 -5.81 3.46
C PRO A 66 13.42 -4.40 3.88
N ARG A 67 13.29 -3.41 2.96
CA ARG A 67 13.61 -2.01 3.25
C ARG A 67 12.56 -1.36 4.13
N LEU A 68 11.29 -1.61 3.84
CA LEU A 68 10.17 -1.14 4.66
C LEU A 68 10.28 -1.69 6.09
N ARG A 69 10.58 -2.98 6.27
CA ARG A 69 10.83 -3.60 7.58
C ARG A 69 11.99 -2.92 8.32
N ARG A 70 13.09 -2.64 7.61
CA ARG A 70 14.25 -1.94 8.20
C ARG A 70 13.88 -0.54 8.67
N TYR A 71 13.12 0.21 7.87
CA TYR A 71 12.64 1.54 8.23
C TYR A 71 11.75 1.48 9.48
N ILE A 72 10.73 0.61 9.48
CA ILE A 72 9.81 0.45 10.61
C ILE A 72 10.56 0.07 11.89
N ARG A 73 11.52 -0.83 11.81
CA ARG A 73 12.35 -1.21 12.97
C ARG A 73 13.17 -0.05 13.53
N ARG A 74 13.75 0.77 12.67
CA ARG A 74 14.65 1.86 13.07
C ARG A 74 13.92 3.10 13.54
N ASN A 75 12.80 3.44 12.91
CA ASN A 75 12.14 4.74 13.08
C ASN A 75 10.79 4.63 13.80
N MET A 76 10.22 3.43 13.93
CA MET A 76 8.89 3.19 14.50
C MET A 76 8.86 2.07 15.54
N GLN A 77 9.99 1.78 16.22
CA GLN A 77 10.08 0.75 17.25
C GLN A 77 9.48 -0.61 16.81
N ASN A 78 9.68 -1.00 15.56
CA ASN A 78 9.07 -2.18 14.93
C ASN A 78 7.52 -2.14 14.86
N GLY A 79 6.91 -0.94 14.89
CA GLY A 79 5.48 -0.70 14.87
C GLY A 79 4.78 -0.68 16.24
N ARG A 80 5.56 -0.85 17.34
CA ARG A 80 4.99 -0.80 18.70
C ARG A 80 4.40 0.58 19.00
N GLY A 81 3.20 0.61 19.59
CA GLY A 81 2.47 1.84 19.87
C GLY A 81 1.79 2.44 18.64
N SER A 82 1.81 1.76 17.49
CA SER A 82 1.19 2.21 16.24
C SER A 82 0.15 1.24 15.74
N SER A 83 -0.82 1.75 14.98
CA SER A 83 -1.90 0.98 14.35
C SER A 83 -1.89 1.20 12.85
N VAL A 84 -1.77 0.12 12.05
CA VAL A 84 -1.62 0.21 10.59
C VAL A 84 -2.90 -0.19 9.85
N LEU A 85 -3.24 0.59 8.82
CA LEU A 85 -4.33 0.33 7.90
C LEU A 85 -3.79 0.23 6.46
N ASP A 86 -4.02 -0.91 5.82
CA ASP A 86 -3.75 -1.12 4.40
C ASP A 86 -4.99 -0.72 3.58
N ILE A 87 -4.87 0.33 2.77
CA ILE A 87 -5.97 0.91 1.99
C ILE A 87 -5.95 0.32 0.58
N GLY A 88 -6.99 -0.45 0.25
CA GLY A 88 -7.02 -1.32 -0.93
C GLY A 88 -6.19 -2.58 -0.69
N CYS A 89 -6.47 -3.31 0.37
CA CYS A 89 -5.63 -4.42 0.82
C CYS A 89 -5.68 -5.67 -0.09
N GLY A 90 -6.55 -5.66 -1.10
CA GLY A 90 -6.68 -6.75 -2.06
C GLY A 90 -6.82 -8.11 -1.40
N LYS A 91 -5.91 -9.04 -1.72
CA LYS A 91 -5.88 -10.40 -1.17
C LYS A 91 -5.17 -10.52 0.20
N GLY A 92 -4.70 -9.39 0.77
CA GLY A 92 -4.19 -9.29 2.15
C GLY A 92 -2.72 -9.62 2.36
N PHE A 93 -1.88 -9.64 1.31
CA PHE A 93 -0.47 -9.96 1.46
C PHE A 93 0.29 -8.95 2.35
N VAL A 94 0.01 -7.65 2.18
CA VAL A 94 0.61 -6.59 2.99
C VAL A 94 0.19 -6.71 4.46
N LEU A 95 -1.04 -7.12 4.70
CA LEU A 95 -1.53 -7.39 6.06
C LEU A 95 -0.78 -8.55 6.73
N LEU A 96 -0.47 -9.61 5.96
CA LEU A 96 0.39 -10.71 6.45
C LEU A 96 1.77 -10.18 6.83
N PHE A 97 2.37 -9.30 6.02
CA PHE A 97 3.65 -8.68 6.34
C PHE A 97 3.60 -7.86 7.64
N PHE A 98 2.59 -7.00 7.80
CA PHE A 98 2.44 -6.18 9.01
C PHE A 98 2.12 -7.02 10.26
N SER A 99 1.40 -8.13 10.11
CA SER A 99 1.10 -9.05 11.23
C SER A 99 2.35 -9.69 11.84
N GLY A 100 3.45 -9.77 11.07
CA GLY A 100 4.76 -10.22 11.53
C GLY A 100 5.61 -9.12 12.18
N LEU A 101 5.06 -7.93 12.42
CA LEU A 101 5.66 -6.81 13.13
C LEU A 101 4.91 -6.56 14.46
N SER A 102 5.33 -5.54 15.21
CA SER A 102 4.79 -5.29 16.56
C SER A 102 3.70 -4.21 16.58
N PHE A 103 2.99 -4.01 15.46
CA PHE A 103 1.84 -3.09 15.45
C PHE A 103 0.75 -3.55 16.42
N ASP A 104 0.14 -2.60 17.12
CA ASP A 104 -0.93 -2.85 18.09
C ASP A 104 -2.21 -3.29 17.39
N LYS A 105 -2.49 -2.70 16.22
CA LYS A 105 -3.58 -3.09 15.33
C LYS A 105 -3.07 -3.20 13.90
N VAL A 106 -3.54 -4.23 13.19
CA VAL A 106 -3.32 -4.41 11.75
C VAL A 106 -4.68 -4.60 11.11
N ALA A 107 -5.02 -3.73 10.17
CA ALA A 107 -6.27 -3.85 9.44
C ALA A 107 -6.13 -3.49 7.97
N GLY A 108 -7.08 -3.90 7.15
CA GLY A 108 -7.18 -3.52 5.75
C GLY A 108 -8.60 -3.17 5.35
N ILE A 109 -8.72 -2.29 4.37
CA ILE A 109 -9.96 -1.96 3.70
C ILE A 109 -9.89 -2.51 2.27
N GLU A 110 -10.95 -3.17 1.84
CA GLU A 110 -11.09 -3.64 0.47
C GLU A 110 -12.53 -3.40 0.00
N TYR A 111 -12.67 -2.78 -1.17
CA TYR A 111 -13.97 -2.48 -1.76
C TYR A 111 -14.59 -3.71 -2.41
N ASP A 112 -13.78 -4.49 -3.15
CA ASP A 112 -14.25 -5.67 -3.86
C ASP A 112 -14.55 -6.82 -2.89
N GLU A 113 -15.78 -7.34 -3.01
CA GLU A 113 -16.24 -8.41 -2.11
C GLU A 113 -15.48 -9.72 -2.29
N LYS A 114 -15.12 -10.05 -3.54
CA LYS A 114 -14.37 -11.29 -3.85
C LYS A 114 -12.97 -11.22 -3.25
N LEU A 115 -12.25 -10.10 -3.46
CA LEU A 115 -10.92 -9.87 -2.89
C LEU A 115 -10.98 -9.87 -1.36
N CYS A 116 -11.97 -9.19 -0.76
CA CYS A 116 -12.17 -9.18 0.68
C CYS A 116 -12.38 -10.60 1.26
N ARG A 117 -13.15 -11.46 0.58
CA ARG A 117 -13.33 -12.87 1.00
C ARG A 117 -12.02 -13.67 0.89
N ILE A 118 -11.26 -13.45 -0.18
CA ILE A 118 -9.95 -14.09 -0.37
C ILE A 118 -8.99 -13.64 0.73
N ALA A 119 -8.90 -12.33 1.02
CA ALA A 119 -8.06 -11.80 2.09
C ALA A 119 -8.38 -12.44 3.45
N LYS A 120 -9.67 -12.49 3.82
CA LYS A 120 -10.13 -13.14 5.06
C LYS A 120 -9.76 -14.62 5.12
N ARG A 121 -9.86 -15.34 4.00
CA ARG A 121 -9.43 -16.74 3.91
C ARG A 121 -7.93 -16.90 4.07
N ASN A 122 -7.13 -16.08 3.37
CA ASN A 122 -5.67 -16.12 3.41
C ASN A 122 -5.12 -15.83 4.80
N LEU A 123 -5.79 -14.95 5.54
CA LEU A 123 -5.34 -14.45 6.85
C LEU A 123 -5.88 -15.24 8.06
N ARG A 124 -6.61 -16.33 7.84
CA ARG A 124 -7.20 -17.14 8.93
C ARG A 124 -6.18 -17.61 9.97
N LYS A 125 -4.92 -17.82 9.56
CA LYS A 125 -3.84 -18.29 10.45
C LYS A 125 -3.11 -17.17 11.19
N THR A 126 -3.48 -15.90 11.02
CA THR A 126 -2.82 -14.75 11.68
C THR A 126 -3.30 -14.50 13.12
N SER A 127 -3.84 -15.52 13.80
CA SER A 127 -4.24 -15.50 15.21
C SER A 127 -5.17 -14.34 15.63
N GLY A 128 -6.07 -13.91 14.73
CA GLY A 128 -7.07 -12.87 15.03
C GLY A 128 -6.54 -11.42 15.14
N LYS A 129 -5.23 -11.22 14.95
CA LYS A 129 -4.60 -9.89 15.02
C LYS A 129 -4.93 -8.98 13.83
N VAL A 130 -5.42 -9.55 12.72
CA VAL A 130 -5.68 -8.83 11.48
C VAL A 130 -7.18 -8.74 11.24
N LYS A 131 -7.66 -7.52 10.96
CA LYS A 131 -9.04 -7.27 10.54
C LYS A 131 -9.11 -6.87 9.07
N VAL A 132 -10.06 -7.39 8.33
CA VAL A 132 -10.35 -7.00 6.95
C VAL A 132 -11.78 -6.46 6.89
N TYR A 133 -11.91 -5.19 6.51
CA TYR A 133 -13.18 -4.50 6.33
C TYR A 133 -13.55 -4.48 4.85
N ARG A 134 -14.78 -4.86 4.53
CA ARG A 134 -15.35 -4.54 3.23
C ARG A 134 -15.90 -3.12 3.31
N ALA A 135 -15.20 -2.17 2.73
CA ALA A 135 -15.58 -0.76 2.79
C ALA A 135 -14.98 0.03 1.62
N ASP A 136 -15.61 1.16 1.31
CA ASP A 136 -15.03 2.18 0.46
C ASP A 136 -14.05 3.04 1.26
N ALA A 137 -12.85 3.23 0.73
CA ALA A 137 -11.84 4.08 1.37
C ALA A 137 -12.29 5.56 1.45
N ALA A 138 -13.11 6.03 0.49
CA ALA A 138 -13.62 7.39 0.49
C ALA A 138 -14.59 7.68 1.66
N ASP A 139 -15.22 6.63 2.23
CA ASP A 139 -16.26 6.75 3.25
C ASP A 139 -15.99 5.89 4.50
N PHE A 140 -14.76 5.43 4.69
CA PHE A 140 -14.42 4.58 5.84
C PHE A 140 -14.47 5.34 7.17
N PRO A 141 -15.30 4.90 8.15
CA PRO A 141 -15.61 5.70 9.33
C PRO A 141 -14.61 5.56 10.48
N LEU A 142 -13.58 4.72 10.37
CA LEU A 142 -12.71 4.37 11.50
C LEU A 142 -11.26 4.81 11.31
N TYR A 143 -10.99 5.85 10.50
CA TYR A 143 -9.64 6.34 10.28
C TYR A 143 -8.93 6.83 11.54
N GLU A 144 -9.68 7.34 12.52
CA GLU A 144 -9.13 7.79 13.81
C GLU A 144 -8.46 6.68 14.63
N ASN A 145 -8.75 5.42 14.34
CA ASN A 145 -8.12 4.28 15.04
C ASN A 145 -6.73 3.93 14.51
N PHE A 146 -6.23 4.64 13.50
CA PHE A 146 -4.98 4.32 12.80
C PHE A 146 -4.11 5.56 12.66
N ASP A 147 -2.81 5.39 12.82
CA ASP A 147 -1.79 6.43 12.63
C ASP A 147 -0.86 6.13 11.45
N THR A 148 -0.84 4.89 10.98
CA THR A 148 0.00 4.42 9.90
C THR A 148 -0.87 3.86 8.78
N PHE A 149 -0.61 4.29 7.54
CA PHE A 149 -1.35 3.89 6.35
C PHE A 149 -0.42 3.30 5.31
N TYR A 150 -0.86 2.28 4.60
CA TYR A 150 -0.19 1.74 3.44
C TYR A 150 -1.11 1.82 2.22
N LEU A 151 -0.54 2.21 1.07
CA LEU A 151 -1.21 2.25 -0.23
C LEU A 151 -0.28 1.69 -1.30
N TYR A 152 -0.82 0.85 -2.18
CA TYR A 152 -0.16 0.47 -3.43
C TYR A 152 -0.97 0.97 -4.62
N ASN A 153 -1.03 2.29 -4.80
CA ASN A 153 -1.76 2.96 -5.90
C ASN A 153 -3.13 2.32 -6.20
N PRO A 154 -4.04 2.24 -5.21
CA PRO A 154 -5.24 1.41 -5.33
C PRO A 154 -6.35 2.03 -6.16
N PHE A 155 -6.30 3.35 -6.45
CA PHE A 155 -7.36 4.09 -7.12
C PHE A 155 -6.86 5.40 -7.75
N ASP A 156 -7.74 6.09 -8.49
CA ASP A 156 -7.46 7.36 -9.14
C ASP A 156 -7.27 8.53 -8.14
N GLU A 157 -6.88 9.68 -8.68
CA GLU A 157 -6.60 10.88 -7.91
C GLU A 157 -7.80 11.36 -7.09
N LYS A 158 -9.01 11.31 -7.67
CA LYS A 158 -10.24 11.82 -7.02
C LYS A 158 -10.61 11.00 -5.77
N ILE A 159 -10.46 9.68 -5.86
CA ILE A 159 -10.71 8.80 -4.71
C ILE A 159 -9.61 8.96 -3.67
N LEU A 160 -8.34 9.11 -4.11
CA LEU A 160 -7.24 9.37 -3.19
C LEU A 160 -7.44 10.67 -2.42
N GLU A 161 -7.82 11.77 -3.10
CA GLU A 161 -8.12 13.04 -2.44
C GLU A 161 -9.18 12.89 -1.34
N LYS A 162 -10.31 12.25 -1.66
CA LYS A 162 -11.37 11.98 -0.67
C LYS A 162 -10.86 11.14 0.51
N CYS A 163 -10.09 10.10 0.22
CA CYS A 163 -9.51 9.25 1.26
C CYS A 163 -8.58 10.05 2.19
N ILE A 164 -7.68 10.87 1.63
CA ILE A 164 -6.78 11.72 2.41
C ILE A 164 -7.58 12.78 3.21
N ASP A 165 -8.63 13.36 2.65
CA ASP A 165 -9.51 14.30 3.36
C ASP A 165 -10.19 13.64 4.58
N GLN A 166 -10.63 12.38 4.47
CA GLN A 166 -11.16 11.61 5.60
C GLN A 166 -10.09 11.34 6.67
N ILE A 167 -8.87 11.00 6.25
CA ILE A 167 -7.73 10.82 7.17
C ILE A 167 -7.44 12.13 7.91
N LEU A 168 -7.41 13.27 7.21
CA LEU A 168 -7.22 14.60 7.81
C LEU A 168 -8.38 15.00 8.73
N ALA A 169 -9.63 14.67 8.36
CA ALA A 169 -10.77 14.88 9.23
C ALA A 169 -10.64 14.09 10.53
N SER A 170 -10.13 12.84 10.45
CA SER A 170 -9.84 12.03 11.63
C SER A 170 -8.68 12.60 12.48
N LEU A 171 -7.69 13.25 11.86
CA LEU A 171 -6.59 13.89 12.55
C LEU A 171 -7.06 15.09 13.39
N ARG A 172 -8.02 15.88 12.86
CA ARG A 172 -8.63 17.00 13.63
C ARG A 172 -9.43 16.52 14.86
N LYS A 173 -10.05 15.33 14.77
CA LYS A 173 -10.77 14.73 15.92
C LYS A 173 -9.84 14.09 16.93
N CYS A 174 -8.76 13.50 16.47
CA CYS A 174 -7.80 12.77 17.29
C CYS A 174 -6.37 13.13 16.82
N PRO A 175 -5.77 14.22 17.36
CA PRO A 175 -4.43 14.67 17.00
C PRO A 175 -3.37 13.60 17.26
N ARG A 176 -2.57 13.29 16.24
CA ARG A 176 -1.50 12.28 16.28
C ARG A 176 -0.51 12.48 15.14
N LYS A 177 0.66 11.85 15.19
CA LYS A 177 1.54 11.76 14.01
C LYS A 177 0.94 10.76 13.02
N LEU A 178 0.83 11.15 11.75
CA LEU A 178 0.46 10.25 10.64
C LEU A 178 1.71 9.83 9.87
N THR A 179 1.74 8.57 9.45
CA THR A 179 2.75 8.01 8.55
C THR A 179 2.06 7.30 7.39
N VAL A 180 2.43 7.62 6.17
CA VAL A 180 1.88 6.98 4.95
C VAL A 180 3.00 6.32 4.18
N PHE A 181 2.92 5.01 4.00
CA PHE A 181 3.75 4.22 3.09
C PHE A 181 3.05 4.12 1.74
N TYR A 182 3.43 4.92 0.77
CA TYR A 182 2.82 4.93 -0.55
C TYR A 182 3.73 4.22 -1.55
N CYS A 183 3.38 2.99 -1.90
CA CYS A 183 4.05 2.22 -2.94
C CYS A 183 3.50 2.61 -4.31
N ASN A 184 4.40 2.90 -5.28
CA ASN A 184 4.09 3.44 -6.59
C ASN A 184 3.23 4.72 -6.51
N PRO A 185 3.73 5.81 -5.91
CA PRO A 185 2.96 7.02 -5.61
C PRO A 185 2.71 7.85 -6.88
N VAL A 186 1.78 7.40 -7.75
CA VAL A 186 1.42 8.11 -9.00
C VAL A 186 0.86 9.48 -8.67
N TYR A 187 0.14 9.61 -7.59
CA TYR A 187 -0.48 10.85 -7.11
C TYR A 187 0.12 11.32 -5.78
N GLY A 188 1.47 11.23 -5.66
CA GLY A 188 2.16 11.67 -4.45
C GLY A 188 1.95 13.14 -4.11
N ASP A 189 1.76 13.97 -5.14
CA ASP A 189 1.49 15.40 -5.00
C ASP A 189 0.19 15.69 -4.22
N VAL A 190 -0.80 14.81 -4.26
CA VAL A 190 -2.03 14.94 -3.45
C VAL A 190 -1.68 15.02 -1.96
N LEU A 191 -0.78 14.15 -1.47
CA LEU A 191 -0.36 14.17 -0.08
C LEU A 191 0.43 15.44 0.25
N MET A 192 1.35 15.85 -0.64
CA MET A 192 2.15 17.05 -0.47
C MET A 192 1.28 18.32 -0.41
N ASN A 193 0.31 18.43 -1.30
CA ASN A 193 -0.65 19.56 -1.34
C ASN A 193 -1.55 19.60 -0.10
N LYS A 194 -1.75 18.47 0.60
CA LYS A 194 -2.49 18.36 1.87
C LYS A 194 -1.59 18.50 3.11
N GLY A 195 -0.33 18.94 2.93
CA GLY A 195 0.59 19.26 4.02
C GLY A 195 1.48 18.12 4.51
N PHE A 196 1.38 16.94 3.93
CA PHE A 196 2.33 15.87 4.24
C PHE A 196 3.73 16.23 3.74
N LYS A 197 4.75 15.77 4.47
CA LYS A 197 6.16 15.91 4.09
C LYS A 197 6.72 14.56 3.68
N GLU A 198 7.47 14.53 2.58
CA GLU A 198 8.25 13.37 2.20
C GLU A 198 9.39 13.19 3.20
N GLU A 199 9.47 12.05 3.86
CA GLU A 199 10.49 11.72 4.85
C GLU A 199 11.57 10.79 4.28
N ALA A 200 11.18 9.87 3.39
CA ALA A 200 12.10 8.94 2.75
C ALA A 200 11.54 8.40 1.43
N HIS A 201 12.44 8.08 0.51
CA HIS A 201 12.12 7.42 -0.74
C HIS A 201 12.95 6.13 -0.89
N PHE A 202 12.31 5.03 -1.27
CA PHE A 202 12.99 3.75 -1.48
C PHE A 202 12.98 3.35 -2.95
N TYR A 203 13.99 2.58 -3.31
CA TYR A 203 14.00 1.83 -4.55
C TYR A 203 12.69 1.00 -4.65
N TYR A 204 12.17 0.76 -5.85
CA TYR A 204 10.83 0.23 -6.11
C TYR A 204 9.68 1.19 -5.76
N LYS A 205 9.92 2.50 -5.92
CA LYS A 205 8.88 3.54 -5.88
C LYS A 205 8.03 3.48 -4.60
N THR A 206 8.63 3.29 -3.43
CA THR A 206 7.93 3.47 -2.16
C THR A 206 8.40 4.76 -1.52
N THR A 207 7.48 5.69 -1.31
CA THR A 207 7.72 6.95 -0.62
C THR A 207 7.02 6.94 0.73
N ILE A 208 7.67 7.50 1.73
CA ILE A 208 7.14 7.64 3.07
C ILE A 208 6.82 9.11 3.28
N TYR A 209 5.56 9.37 3.59
CA TYR A 209 5.04 10.69 3.92
C TYR A 209 4.68 10.75 5.40
N THR A 210 4.90 11.90 6.03
CA THR A 210 4.52 12.13 7.42
C THR A 210 3.80 13.46 7.56
N LEU A 211 2.88 13.51 8.54
CA LEU A 211 2.20 14.73 8.97
C LEU A 211 2.04 14.68 10.49
N ARG A 212 2.31 15.81 11.18
CA ARG A 212 1.98 15.96 12.60
C ARG A 212 0.69 16.73 12.71
N GLY A 213 -0.24 16.25 13.54
CA GLY A 213 -1.36 17.05 14.00
C GLY A 213 -0.83 18.22 14.83
N GLU A 214 -1.42 19.39 14.68
CA GLU A 214 -1.22 20.50 15.62
C GLU A 214 -1.81 20.09 16.97
N GLU A 215 -1.05 20.33 18.05
CA GLU A 215 -1.49 20.14 19.44
C GLU A 215 -2.51 21.20 19.82
#